data_0decb9c423b651f0f817cd7f2755137c
#
_entry.id   0decb9c423b651f0f817cd7f2755137c
#
_cell.length_a   1.000
_cell.length_b   1.000
_cell.length_c   1.000
_cell.angle_alpha   90.00
_cell.angle_beta   90.00
_cell.angle_gamma   90.00
#
_symmetry.space_group_name_H-M   'P 1'
#
loop_
_entity.id
_entity.type
_entity.pdbx_description
1 polymer ?
#
loop_
_entity_poly.entity_id
_entity_poly.type
_entity_poly.pdbx_seq_one_letter_code
_entity_poly.pdbx_strand_id
1 'polypeptide(L)'
;MADRQQRDTETREMEFRKKTWERPTLLPMPNPRPGIEHRYIRTATLGQSDNPNVSSRFREGWTPILAKDYPELNHVMSDIDSRWKDNIEIGGQLLCSIATEKLNARREAHKEMANRQM
;
A
#
# COMPACT_ATOMS: atom_id res chain seq x y z
N MET A 1 -24.21 3.57 -44.91
CA MET A 1 -23.72 2.25 -44.48
C MET A 1 -22.26 2.26 -44.03
N ALA A 2 -21.43 3.09 -44.61
CA ALA A 2 -20.07 3.31 -44.12
C ALA A 2 -20.02 3.84 -42.67
N ASP A 3 -20.99 4.66 -42.29
CA ASP A 3 -21.08 5.26 -40.96
C ASP A 3 -21.33 4.26 -39.83
N ARG A 4 -22.06 3.17 -40.13
CA ARG A 4 -22.30 2.11 -39.15
C ARG A 4 -21.04 1.30 -38.83
N GLN A 5 -20.21 1.03 -39.82
CA GLN A 5 -18.96 0.33 -39.59
C GLN A 5 -17.94 1.17 -38.84
N GLN A 6 -17.92 2.48 -39.13
CA GLN A 6 -17.06 3.41 -38.38
C GLN A 6 -17.42 3.49 -36.91
N ARG A 7 -18.72 3.54 -36.59
CA ARG A 7 -19.18 3.57 -35.19
C ARG A 7 -18.82 2.31 -34.43
N ASP A 8 -19.01 1.16 -35.04
CA ASP A 8 -18.64 -0.12 -34.40
C ASP A 8 -17.15 -0.22 -34.16
N THR A 9 -16.34 0.27 -35.10
CA THR A 9 -14.88 0.30 -34.95
C THR A 9 -14.45 1.26 -33.85
N GLU A 10 -15.03 2.44 -33.81
CA GLU A 10 -14.74 3.43 -32.76
C GLU A 10 -15.14 2.91 -31.37
N THR A 11 -16.30 2.27 -31.26
CA THR A 11 -16.76 1.69 -30.00
C THR A 11 -15.84 0.56 -29.53
N ARG A 12 -15.40 -0.28 -30.44
CA ARG A 12 -14.43 -1.36 -30.14
C ARG A 12 -13.09 -0.80 -29.73
N GLU A 13 -12.61 0.24 -30.37
CA GLU A 13 -11.37 0.90 -30.01
C GLU A 13 -11.49 1.54 -28.62
N MET A 14 -12.62 2.17 -28.31
CA MET A 14 -12.87 2.75 -26.98
C MET A 14 -12.94 1.67 -25.90
N GLU A 15 -13.62 0.55 -26.16
CA GLU A 15 -13.67 -0.56 -25.22
C GLU A 15 -12.30 -1.19 -25.05
N PHE A 16 -11.54 -1.33 -26.13
CA PHE A 16 -10.18 -1.82 -26.08
C PHE A 16 -9.28 -0.88 -25.31
N ARG A 17 -9.44 0.44 -25.45
CA ARG A 17 -8.69 1.43 -24.69
C ARG A 17 -9.02 1.39 -23.21
N LYS A 18 -10.26 1.11 -22.82
CA LYS A 18 -10.65 0.94 -21.41
C LYS A 18 -10.03 -0.29 -20.78
N LYS A 19 -9.69 -1.30 -21.57
CA LYS A 19 -9.03 -2.53 -21.15
C LYS A 19 -7.52 -2.49 -21.33
N THR A 20 -6.98 -1.40 -21.95
CA THR A 20 -5.56 -1.27 -22.15
C THR A 20 -4.84 -0.90 -20.87
N TRP A 21 -3.56 -1.16 -20.89
CA TRP A 21 -2.65 -0.96 -19.79
C TRP A 21 -2.86 0.39 -19.10
N GLU A 22 -3.13 0.34 -17.82
CA GLU A 22 -3.09 1.51 -16.96
C GLU A 22 -1.76 1.50 -16.20
N ARG A 23 -1.20 2.69 -16.01
CA ARG A 23 0.04 2.79 -15.25
C ARG A 23 -0.19 2.29 -13.83
N PRO A 24 0.53 1.24 -13.39
CA PRO A 24 0.36 0.76 -12.03
C PRO A 24 0.79 1.85 -11.03
N THR A 25 0.13 1.88 -9.89
CA THR A 25 0.54 2.74 -8.77
C THR A 25 1.90 2.25 -8.26
N LEU A 26 2.74 3.18 -7.84
CA LEU A 26 4.05 2.84 -7.28
C LEU A 26 3.92 1.98 -6.02
N LEU A 27 2.91 2.29 -5.19
CA LEU A 27 2.66 1.58 -3.93
C LEU A 27 1.20 1.10 -3.92
N PRO A 28 0.93 -0.09 -4.47
CA PRO A 28 -0.43 -0.62 -4.47
C PRO A 28 -0.92 -0.92 -3.06
N MET A 29 -2.14 -0.51 -2.76
CA MET A 29 -2.77 -0.73 -1.46
C MET A 29 -3.73 -1.91 -1.52
N PRO A 30 -3.82 -2.72 -0.44
CA PRO A 30 -4.80 -3.79 -0.36
C PRO A 30 -6.21 -3.22 -0.21
N ASN A 31 -7.21 -4.09 -0.43
CA ASN A 31 -8.60 -3.73 -0.17
C ASN A 31 -8.79 -3.40 1.31
N PRO A 32 -9.61 -2.40 1.64
CA PRO A 32 -9.88 -2.06 3.03
C PRO A 32 -10.45 -3.25 3.80
N ARG A 33 -9.96 -3.45 5.02
CA ARG A 33 -10.46 -4.48 5.93
C ARG A 33 -10.97 -3.83 7.21
N PRO A 34 -12.12 -4.26 7.75
CA PRO A 34 -12.66 -3.66 8.98
C PRO A 34 -11.72 -3.89 10.17
N GLY A 35 -11.51 -2.86 10.94
CA GLY A 35 -10.68 -2.91 12.15
C GLY A 35 -9.18 -2.89 11.93
N ILE A 36 -8.73 -2.77 10.67
CA ILE A 36 -7.31 -2.78 10.32
C ILE A 36 -7.02 -1.63 9.37
N GLU A 37 -5.92 -0.92 9.61
CA GLU A 37 -5.39 0.08 8.69
C GLU A 37 -4.05 -0.37 8.13
N HIS A 38 -3.76 0.01 6.89
CA HIS A 38 -2.54 -0.34 6.20
C HIS A 38 -1.73 0.91 5.87
N ARG A 39 -0.41 0.74 5.90
CA ARG A 39 0.52 1.82 5.56
C ARG A 39 1.85 1.24 5.11
N TYR A 40 2.50 1.91 4.15
CA TYR A 40 3.87 1.61 3.79
C TYR A 40 4.82 2.33 4.76
N ILE A 41 5.78 1.59 5.28
CA ILE A 41 6.78 2.08 6.22
C ILE A 41 8.15 2.02 5.54
N ARG A 42 8.89 3.12 5.58
CA ARG A 42 10.20 3.21 4.97
C ARG A 42 11.18 2.26 5.66
N THR A 43 11.80 1.38 4.89
CA THR A 43 12.82 0.42 5.35
C THR A 43 14.21 0.78 4.86
N ALA A 44 14.32 1.60 3.80
CA ALA A 44 15.57 2.02 3.23
C ALA A 44 15.46 3.41 2.64
N THR A 45 16.57 4.14 2.68
CA THR A 45 16.69 5.48 2.09
C THR A 45 17.99 5.53 1.30
N LEU A 46 17.92 5.92 0.02
CA LEU A 46 19.10 6.05 -0.85
C LEU A 46 19.96 4.77 -0.87
N GLY A 47 19.31 3.60 -0.91
CA GLY A 47 19.98 2.31 -0.94
C GLY A 47 20.51 1.83 0.41
N GLN A 48 20.32 2.58 1.48
CA GLN A 48 20.76 2.23 2.82
C GLN A 48 19.58 1.86 3.72
N SER A 49 19.74 0.81 4.52
CA SER A 49 18.71 0.37 5.47
C SER A 49 18.44 1.43 6.53
N ASP A 50 17.16 1.66 6.82
CA ASP A 50 16.71 2.58 7.86
C ASP A 50 16.09 1.79 9.03
N ASN A 51 16.91 1.00 9.70
CA ASN A 51 16.48 0.15 10.80
C ASN A 51 15.87 0.94 11.99
N PRO A 52 16.37 2.11 12.37
CA PRO A 52 15.73 2.90 13.42
C PRO A 52 14.28 3.26 13.11
N ASN A 53 13.96 3.62 11.87
CA ASN A 53 12.58 3.91 11.48
C ASN A 53 11.69 2.69 11.58
N VAL A 54 12.16 1.54 11.08
CA VAL A 54 11.41 0.28 11.14
C VAL A 54 11.14 -0.12 12.59
N SER A 55 12.17 -0.09 13.43
CA SER A 55 12.05 -0.44 14.85
C SER A 55 11.06 0.48 15.56
N SER A 56 11.13 1.78 15.29
CA SER A 56 10.22 2.77 15.86
C SER A 56 8.77 2.48 15.48
N ARG A 57 8.51 2.19 14.20
CA ARG A 57 7.15 1.88 13.75
C ARG A 57 6.62 0.58 14.34
N PHE A 58 7.47 -0.44 14.45
CA PHE A 58 7.06 -1.71 15.06
C PHE A 58 6.73 -1.54 16.54
N ARG A 59 7.46 -0.68 17.25
CA ARG A 59 7.14 -0.35 18.65
C ARG A 59 5.79 0.36 18.79
N GLU A 60 5.39 1.11 17.78
CA GLU A 60 4.08 1.77 17.76
C GLU A 60 2.93 0.80 17.55
N GLY A 61 3.21 -0.43 17.14
CA GLY A 61 2.21 -1.45 16.91
C GLY A 61 2.00 -1.87 15.46
N TRP A 62 2.77 -1.30 14.55
CA TRP A 62 2.73 -1.73 13.14
C TRP A 62 3.39 -3.09 12.98
N THR A 63 2.78 -3.95 12.17
CA THR A 63 3.33 -5.27 11.85
C THR A 63 3.34 -5.49 10.35
N PRO A 64 4.40 -6.12 9.79
CA PRO A 64 4.43 -6.44 8.37
C PRO A 64 3.29 -7.38 8.02
N ILE A 65 2.62 -7.14 6.90
CA ILE A 65 1.59 -8.05 6.42
C ILE A 65 2.24 -9.28 5.78
N LEU A 66 1.50 -10.39 5.80
CA LEU A 66 1.91 -11.59 5.07
C LEU A 66 1.28 -11.54 3.68
N ALA A 67 2.10 -11.64 2.64
CA ALA A 67 1.63 -11.58 1.26
C ALA A 67 0.56 -12.64 0.97
N LYS A 68 0.67 -13.82 1.58
CA LYS A 68 -0.30 -14.91 1.42
C LYS A 68 -1.71 -14.57 1.91
N ASP A 69 -1.83 -13.65 2.86
CA ASP A 69 -3.11 -13.22 3.40
C ASP A 69 -3.80 -12.16 2.54
N TYR A 70 -3.13 -11.69 1.50
CA TYR A 70 -3.60 -10.63 0.63
C TYR A 70 -3.58 -11.09 -0.84
N PRO A 71 -4.53 -11.98 -1.24
CA PRO A 71 -4.56 -12.48 -2.61
C PRO A 71 -4.79 -11.40 -3.66
N GLU A 72 -5.39 -10.27 -3.30
CA GLU A 72 -5.55 -9.12 -4.20
C GLU A 72 -4.22 -8.51 -4.61
N LEU A 73 -3.14 -8.76 -3.87
CA LEU A 73 -1.80 -8.26 -4.15
C LEU A 73 -0.86 -9.34 -4.70
N ASN A 74 -1.37 -10.49 -5.11
CA ASN A 74 -0.53 -11.60 -5.57
C ASN A 74 0.26 -11.27 -6.85
N HIS A 75 -0.19 -10.28 -7.62
CA HIS A 75 0.50 -9.80 -8.82
C HIS A 75 1.63 -8.80 -8.52
N VAL A 76 1.75 -8.36 -7.27
CA VAL A 76 2.75 -7.40 -6.85
C VAL A 76 4.03 -8.14 -6.51
N MET A 77 5.14 -7.70 -7.08
CA MET A 77 6.46 -8.26 -6.80
C MET A 77 7.22 -7.36 -5.85
N SER A 78 7.72 -7.96 -4.76
CA SER A 78 8.62 -7.26 -3.84
C SER A 78 9.97 -7.00 -4.49
N ASP A 79 10.75 -6.08 -3.91
CA ASP A 79 12.11 -5.82 -4.33
C ASP A 79 12.94 -7.10 -4.31
N ILE A 80 13.78 -7.29 -5.32
CA ILE A 80 14.57 -8.53 -5.50
C ILE A 80 15.51 -8.77 -4.32
N ASP A 81 16.09 -7.71 -3.78
CA ASP A 81 17.04 -7.76 -2.67
C ASP A 81 16.39 -7.62 -1.29
N SER A 82 15.05 -7.69 -1.24
CA SER A 82 14.32 -7.56 0.01
C SER A 82 14.65 -8.68 0.99
N ARG A 83 14.90 -8.32 2.24
CA ARG A 83 15.01 -9.28 3.34
C ARG A 83 13.66 -9.76 3.88
N TRP A 84 12.57 -9.13 3.42
CA TRP A 84 11.21 -9.44 3.85
C TRP A 84 10.54 -10.37 2.84
N LYS A 85 10.94 -11.66 2.87
CA LYS A 85 10.57 -12.65 1.83
C LYS A 85 9.07 -12.98 1.80
N ASP A 86 8.42 -13.03 2.95
CA ASP A 86 6.99 -13.37 3.05
C ASP A 86 6.09 -12.14 3.09
N ASN A 87 6.68 -10.97 2.96
CA ASN A 87 6.01 -9.68 3.05
C ASN A 87 6.11 -8.93 1.71
N ILE A 88 5.58 -7.73 1.64
CA ILE A 88 5.64 -6.91 0.45
C ILE A 88 6.48 -5.67 0.73
N GLU A 89 7.66 -5.59 0.09
CA GLU A 89 8.54 -4.44 0.15
C GLU A 89 8.77 -3.91 -1.26
N ILE A 90 8.46 -2.64 -1.50
CA ILE A 90 8.58 -1.99 -2.81
C ILE A 90 9.28 -0.66 -2.65
N GLY A 91 10.38 -0.47 -3.39
CA GLY A 91 11.10 0.80 -3.39
C GLY A 91 11.58 1.22 -2.01
N GLY A 92 11.99 0.27 -1.18
CA GLY A 92 12.43 0.54 0.19
C GLY A 92 11.30 0.87 1.16
N GLN A 93 10.07 0.43 0.86
CA GLN A 93 8.91 0.61 1.72
C GLN A 93 8.19 -0.72 1.93
N LEU A 94 7.92 -1.03 3.19
CA LEU A 94 7.30 -2.28 3.63
C LEU A 94 5.84 -2.06 3.96
N LEU A 95 4.95 -2.87 3.40
CA LEU A 95 3.52 -2.80 3.69
C LEU A 95 3.23 -3.39 5.06
N CYS A 96 2.68 -2.57 5.94
CA CYS A 96 2.37 -2.96 7.32
C CYS A 96 0.91 -2.68 7.65
N SER A 97 0.44 -3.32 8.70
CA SER A 97 -0.91 -3.13 9.21
C SER A 97 -0.90 -2.85 10.71
N ILE A 98 -1.94 -2.18 11.18
CA ILE A 98 -2.17 -1.91 12.59
C ILE A 98 -3.67 -2.02 12.87
N ALA A 99 -4.02 -2.45 14.09
CA ALA A 99 -5.40 -2.41 14.53
C ALA A 99 -5.86 -0.95 14.65
N THR A 100 -7.03 -0.64 14.11
CA THR A 100 -7.58 0.73 14.14
C THR A 100 -7.72 1.23 15.57
N GLU A 101 -8.04 0.37 16.52
CA GLU A 101 -8.14 0.72 17.94
C GLU A 101 -6.83 1.27 18.50
N LYS A 102 -5.71 0.63 18.16
CA LYS A 102 -4.38 1.09 18.61
C LYS A 102 -4.05 2.45 18.03
N LEU A 103 -4.37 2.67 16.76
CA LEU A 103 -4.10 3.93 16.10
C LEU A 103 -4.94 5.06 16.68
N ASN A 104 -6.21 4.80 16.97
CA ASN A 104 -7.11 5.77 17.60
C ASN A 104 -6.67 6.11 19.03
N ALA A 105 -6.29 5.10 19.80
CA ALA A 105 -5.78 5.31 21.16
C ALA A 105 -4.53 6.21 21.16
N ARG A 106 -3.65 6.00 20.19
CA ARG A 106 -2.46 6.82 20.03
C ARG A 106 -2.80 8.27 19.65
N ARG A 107 -3.76 8.44 18.72
CA ARG A 107 -4.23 9.78 18.33
C ARG A 107 -4.82 10.54 19.51
N GLU A 108 -5.61 9.86 20.32
CA GLU A 108 -6.22 10.46 21.53
C GLU A 108 -5.15 10.82 22.57
N ALA A 109 -4.18 9.95 22.80
CA ALA A 109 -3.07 10.24 23.72
C ALA A 109 -2.29 11.48 23.28
N HIS A 110 -1.99 11.60 22.00
CA HIS A 110 -1.30 12.78 21.46
C HIS A 110 -2.14 14.04 21.59
N LYS A 111 -3.45 13.93 21.37
CA LYS A 111 -4.38 15.04 21.52
C LYS A 111 -4.46 15.52 22.97
N GLU A 112 -4.50 14.61 23.93
CA GLU A 112 -4.48 14.96 25.36
C GLU A 112 -3.17 15.64 25.75
N MET A 113 -2.05 15.13 25.27
CA MET A 113 -0.74 15.75 25.53
C MET A 113 -0.67 17.17 24.97
N ALA A 114 -1.18 17.37 23.75
CA ALA A 114 -1.24 18.70 23.14
C ALA A 114 -2.13 19.65 23.95
N ASN A 115 -3.26 19.18 24.45
CA ASN A 115 -4.18 19.97 25.27
C ASN A 115 -3.56 20.36 26.62
N ARG A 116 -2.77 19.45 27.21
CA ARG A 116 -2.07 19.75 28.50
C ARG A 116 -0.97 20.78 28.34
N GLN A 117 -0.38 20.90 27.16
CA GLN A 117 0.68 21.88 26.89
C GLN A 117 0.15 23.29 26.60
N MET A 118 -1.14 23.41 26.41
CA MET A 118 -1.82 24.69 26.28
C MET A 118 -2.33 25.14 27.65
#